data_26059c75d60377c79ffd8b927d612fb1
#
_entry.id   26059c75d60377c79ffd8b927d612fb1
#
_cell.length_a   1.000
_cell.length_b   1.000
_cell.length_c   1.000
_cell.angle_alpha   90.00
_cell.angle_beta   90.00
_cell.angle_gamma   90.00
#
_symmetry.space_group_name_H-M   'P 1'
#
loop_
_entity.id
_entity.type
_entity.pdbx_description
1 polymer ?
#
loop_
_entity_poly.entity_id
_entity_poly.type
_entity_poly.pdbx_seq_one_letter_code
_entity_poly.pdbx_strand_id
1 'polypeptide(L)'
;PISELKEVFETFNLECQYQEHYYSECFNSNGKIKAEIKEQKLRNILLEFLKNKMKGEVSIEYCTSIIRDEESVDIYLNDGQEQAIIEVKFSFLRSIYEGKSFYQLKNKCLQGIKQLDRYAKHLQEENRLVEYGFIYMFFHNANNEQELLDVETHIHNYVNGKTLSDAFYSIYQKIIFNNLALWKSKL
;
A
#
# COMPACT_ATOMS: atom_id res chain seq x y z
N PRO A 1 17.67 3.20 6.15
CA PRO A 1 16.83 3.85 7.16
C PRO A 1 15.40 4.06 6.67
N ILE A 2 14.46 4.15 7.60
CA ILE A 2 13.03 4.36 7.31
C ILE A 2 12.79 5.70 6.60
N SER A 3 13.62 6.69 6.82
CA SER A 3 13.56 7.97 6.09
C SER A 3 13.71 7.84 4.56
N GLU A 4 14.30 6.74 4.07
CA GLU A 4 14.47 6.45 2.64
C GLU A 4 13.35 5.55 2.05
N LEU A 5 12.29 5.33 2.80
CA LEU A 5 11.24 4.37 2.43
C LEU A 5 10.53 4.75 1.11
N LYS A 6 10.42 6.04 0.79
CA LYS A 6 9.85 6.49 -0.50
C LYS A 6 10.64 5.95 -1.69
N GLU A 7 11.95 6.08 -1.64
CA GLU A 7 12.87 5.59 -2.69
C GLU A 7 12.83 4.06 -2.77
N VAL A 8 12.67 3.39 -1.63
CA VAL A 8 12.51 1.93 -1.58
C VAL A 8 11.21 1.50 -2.29
N PHE A 9 10.11 2.21 -2.08
CA PHE A 9 8.84 1.95 -2.78
C PHE A 9 8.97 2.21 -4.29
N GLU A 10 9.64 3.27 -4.71
CA GLU A 10 9.90 3.55 -6.12
C GLU A 10 10.73 2.44 -6.76
N THR A 11 11.73 1.94 -6.07
CA THR A 11 12.52 0.78 -6.51
C THR A 11 11.64 -0.45 -6.67
N PHE A 12 10.77 -0.73 -5.70
CA PHE A 12 9.83 -1.85 -5.79
C PHE A 12 8.89 -1.72 -7.00
N ASN A 13 8.31 -0.54 -7.21
CA ASN A 13 7.45 -0.30 -8.36
C ASN A 13 8.16 -0.56 -9.69
N LEU A 14 9.42 -0.14 -9.81
CA LEU A 14 10.23 -0.40 -11.00
C LEU A 14 10.55 -1.89 -11.16
N GLU A 15 10.93 -2.57 -10.10
CA GLU A 15 11.20 -4.02 -10.15
C GLU A 15 9.96 -4.81 -10.57
N CYS A 16 8.77 -4.44 -10.09
CA CYS A 16 7.52 -5.05 -10.51
C CYS A 16 7.27 -4.93 -12.02
N GLN A 17 7.72 -3.84 -12.64
CA GLN A 17 7.57 -3.62 -14.08
C GLN A 17 8.54 -4.44 -14.92
N TYR A 18 9.72 -4.75 -14.40
CA TYR A 18 10.80 -5.35 -15.19
C TYR A 18 11.11 -6.80 -14.83
N GLN A 19 10.79 -7.27 -13.64
CA GLN A 19 11.08 -8.63 -13.21
C GLN A 19 9.89 -9.55 -13.44
N GLU A 20 10.11 -10.57 -14.27
CA GLU A 20 9.07 -11.50 -14.71
C GLU A 20 8.38 -12.25 -13.57
N HIS A 21 9.06 -12.55 -12.47
CA HIS A 21 8.49 -13.33 -11.39
C HIS A 21 7.30 -12.63 -10.72
N TYR A 22 7.27 -11.29 -10.66
CA TYR A 22 6.11 -10.55 -10.16
C TYR A 22 4.90 -10.73 -11.07
N TYR A 23 5.12 -10.62 -12.39
CA TYR A 23 4.06 -10.86 -13.36
C TYR A 23 3.53 -12.30 -13.26
N SER A 24 4.41 -13.28 -13.27
CA SER A 24 4.06 -14.71 -13.21
C SER A 24 3.31 -15.07 -11.94
N GLU A 25 3.60 -14.42 -10.83
CA GLU A 25 2.92 -14.63 -9.55
C GLU A 25 1.48 -14.11 -9.57
N CYS A 26 1.25 -12.98 -10.24
CA CYS A 26 -0.04 -12.28 -10.19
C CYS A 26 -0.94 -12.53 -11.40
N PHE A 27 -0.36 -12.82 -12.57
CA PHE A 27 -1.11 -12.99 -13.82
C PHE A 27 -1.10 -14.44 -14.27
N ASN A 28 -2.23 -14.89 -14.81
CA ASN A 28 -2.31 -16.19 -15.47
C ASN A 28 -1.88 -16.09 -16.95
N SER A 29 -1.90 -17.24 -17.66
CA SER A 29 -1.45 -17.33 -19.05
C SER A 29 -2.28 -16.52 -20.04
N ASN A 30 -3.52 -16.16 -19.70
CA ASN A 30 -4.41 -15.33 -20.53
C ASN A 30 -4.27 -13.83 -20.25
N GLY A 31 -3.31 -13.42 -19.41
CA GLY A 31 -3.06 -12.03 -19.07
C GLY A 31 -4.03 -11.41 -18.06
N LYS A 32 -4.84 -12.22 -17.40
CA LYS A 32 -5.72 -11.76 -16.32
C LYS A 32 -5.07 -11.94 -14.96
N ILE A 33 -5.41 -11.07 -14.02
CA ILE A 33 -4.97 -11.17 -12.62
C ILE A 33 -5.71 -12.35 -11.98
N LYS A 34 -4.96 -13.24 -11.35
CA LYS A 34 -5.48 -14.44 -10.69
C LYS A 34 -6.45 -14.10 -9.57
N ALA A 35 -7.45 -14.97 -9.37
CA ALA A 35 -8.49 -14.77 -8.34
C ALA A 35 -7.94 -14.71 -6.91
N GLU A 36 -6.84 -15.40 -6.62
CA GLU A 36 -6.20 -15.41 -5.30
C GLU A 36 -5.40 -14.15 -4.98
N ILE A 37 -5.18 -13.26 -5.97
CA ILE A 37 -4.50 -11.98 -5.74
C ILE A 37 -5.45 -11.03 -5.05
N LYS A 38 -5.31 -10.95 -3.74
CA LYS A 38 -6.07 -10.10 -2.83
C LYS A 38 -5.11 -9.31 -1.96
N GLU A 39 -5.65 -8.47 -1.11
CA GLU A 39 -4.89 -7.58 -0.22
C GLU A 39 -3.80 -8.33 0.55
N GLN A 40 -4.13 -9.49 1.13
CA GLN A 40 -3.17 -10.32 1.88
C GLN A 40 -2.00 -10.79 1.01
N LYS A 41 -2.27 -11.25 -0.21
CA LYS A 41 -1.22 -11.72 -1.13
C LYS A 41 -0.31 -10.57 -1.58
N LEU A 42 -0.90 -9.45 -1.94
CA LEU A 42 -0.16 -8.24 -2.34
C LEU A 42 0.67 -7.67 -1.19
N ARG A 43 0.10 -7.65 0.00
CA ARG A 43 0.84 -7.28 1.21
C ARG A 43 2.06 -8.17 1.43
N ASN A 44 1.91 -9.48 1.25
CA ASN A 44 3.02 -10.42 1.41
C ASN A 44 4.11 -10.21 0.36
N ILE A 45 3.75 -9.90 -0.87
CA ILE A 45 4.72 -9.57 -1.94
C ILE A 45 5.54 -8.33 -1.54
N LEU A 46 4.87 -7.27 -1.10
CA LEU A 46 5.55 -6.06 -0.63
C LEU A 46 6.41 -6.34 0.61
N LEU A 47 5.88 -7.09 1.57
CA LEU A 47 6.59 -7.46 2.79
C LEU A 47 7.89 -8.22 2.49
N GLU A 48 7.86 -9.20 1.61
CA GLU A 48 9.04 -9.96 1.19
C GLU A 48 10.08 -9.08 0.50
N PHE A 49 9.64 -8.16 -0.36
CA PHE A 49 10.54 -7.18 -0.96
C PHE A 49 11.24 -6.33 0.11
N LEU A 50 10.47 -5.78 1.05
CA LEU A 50 11.01 -4.94 2.11
C LEU A 50 12.00 -5.72 2.99
N LYS A 51 11.67 -6.95 3.36
CA LYS A 51 12.57 -7.82 4.14
C LYS A 51 13.91 -8.08 3.42
N ASN A 52 13.86 -8.30 2.12
CA ASN A 52 15.05 -8.54 1.33
C ASN A 52 15.88 -7.27 1.13
N LYS A 53 15.22 -6.15 0.85
CA LYS A 53 15.87 -4.87 0.57
C LYS A 53 16.48 -4.23 1.82
N MET A 54 15.78 -4.33 2.95
CA MET A 54 16.15 -3.67 4.21
C MET A 54 16.77 -4.64 5.22
N LYS A 55 17.21 -5.80 4.79
CA LYS A 55 17.75 -6.87 5.63
C LYS A 55 18.93 -6.37 6.48
N GLY A 56 18.82 -6.56 7.80
CA GLY A 56 19.84 -6.16 8.75
C GLY A 56 19.74 -4.70 9.20
N GLU A 57 18.89 -3.88 8.56
CA GLU A 57 18.71 -2.48 8.91
C GLU A 57 17.42 -2.22 9.69
N VAL A 58 16.37 -2.98 9.39
CA VAL A 58 15.00 -2.72 9.87
C VAL A 58 14.33 -4.01 10.31
N SER A 59 13.67 -3.97 11.46
CA SER A 59 12.72 -4.99 11.86
C SER A 59 11.40 -4.77 11.12
N ILE A 60 10.94 -5.75 10.37
CA ILE A 60 9.72 -5.69 9.57
C ILE A 60 8.78 -6.77 10.04
N GLU A 61 7.62 -6.37 10.48
CA GLU A 61 6.62 -7.28 11.05
C GLU A 61 5.26 -7.09 10.38
N TYR A 62 4.56 -8.20 10.22
CA TYR A 62 3.13 -8.17 10.02
C TYR A 62 2.45 -8.07 11.39
N CYS A 63 1.77 -6.97 11.64
CA CYS A 63 1.10 -6.76 12.92
C CYS A 63 -0.35 -7.21 12.86
N THR A 64 -0.64 -8.38 13.43
CA THR A 64 -2.00 -8.89 13.60
C THR A 64 -2.73 -8.29 14.79
N SER A 65 -2.03 -7.63 15.70
CA SER A 65 -2.64 -7.09 16.93
C SER A 65 -1.82 -5.97 17.53
N ILE A 66 -1.85 -4.81 16.91
CA ILE A 66 -1.50 -3.60 17.67
C ILE A 66 -2.70 -3.20 18.54
N ILE A 67 -3.91 -3.55 18.12
CA ILE A 67 -5.14 -3.22 18.83
C ILE A 67 -6.19 -4.29 18.51
N ARG A 68 -6.81 -4.83 19.57
CA ARG A 68 -8.00 -5.70 19.61
C ARG A 68 -8.59 -6.12 18.25
N ASP A 69 -8.44 -7.38 17.94
CA ASP A 69 -9.18 -8.29 17.05
C ASP A 69 -9.71 -7.83 15.67
N GLU A 70 -9.92 -6.57 15.39
CA GLU A 70 -10.52 -6.09 14.14
C GLU A 70 -9.68 -5.05 13.37
N GLU A 71 -8.62 -4.52 13.94
CA GLU A 71 -7.84 -3.43 13.34
C GLU A 71 -6.33 -3.68 13.44
N SER A 72 -5.81 -4.48 12.53
CA SER A 72 -4.36 -4.68 12.39
C SER A 72 -3.78 -3.77 11.31
N VAL A 73 -2.61 -3.20 11.58
CA VAL A 73 -1.78 -2.56 10.57
C VAL A 73 -1.21 -3.64 9.64
N ASP A 74 -1.22 -3.41 8.34
CA ASP A 74 -0.73 -4.40 7.39
C ASP A 74 0.78 -4.65 7.53
N ILE A 75 1.57 -3.59 7.58
CA ILE A 75 3.03 -3.70 7.72
C ILE A 75 3.52 -2.66 8.72
N TYR A 76 4.36 -3.09 9.65
CA TYR A 76 5.04 -2.26 10.61
C TYR A 76 6.55 -2.38 10.44
N LEU A 77 7.25 -1.24 10.44
CA LEU A 77 8.70 -1.18 10.32
C LEU A 77 9.29 -0.41 11.50
N ASN A 78 10.45 -0.89 11.98
CA ASN A 78 11.18 -0.26 13.07
C ASN A 78 12.69 -0.46 12.85
N ASP A 79 13.43 0.64 12.73
CA ASP A 79 14.90 0.62 12.58
C ASP A 79 15.64 0.92 13.89
N GLY A 80 14.92 0.97 15.01
CA GLY A 80 15.44 1.29 16.32
C GLY A 80 15.45 2.79 16.64
N GLN A 81 15.27 3.64 15.65
CA GLN A 81 15.18 5.09 15.82
C GLN A 81 13.83 5.63 15.34
N GLU A 82 13.37 5.16 14.18
CA GLU A 82 12.13 5.58 13.55
C GLU A 82 11.22 4.38 13.33
N GLN A 83 9.92 4.64 13.23
CA GLN A 83 8.90 3.64 13.00
C GLN A 83 7.95 4.09 11.89
N ALA A 84 7.51 3.15 11.07
CA ALA A 84 6.57 3.40 10.00
C ALA A 84 5.46 2.34 9.97
N ILE A 85 4.29 2.75 9.51
CA ILE A 85 3.18 1.85 9.22
C ILE A 85 2.75 1.99 7.78
N ILE A 86 2.37 0.89 7.16
CA ILE A 86 1.91 0.82 5.78
C ILE A 86 0.57 0.11 5.75
N GLU A 87 -0.43 0.77 5.19
CA GLU A 87 -1.73 0.19 4.89
C GLU A 87 -1.77 -0.20 3.41
N VAL A 88 -2.06 -1.46 3.11
CA VAL A 88 -2.10 -2.00 1.74
C VAL A 88 -3.54 -2.08 1.24
N LYS A 89 -3.79 -1.59 0.04
CA LYS A 89 -5.08 -1.64 -0.64
C LYS A 89 -4.92 -2.10 -2.09
N PHE A 90 -5.98 -2.63 -2.66
CA PHE A 90 -6.01 -2.94 -4.08
C PHE A 90 -7.36 -2.60 -4.71
N SER A 91 -7.32 -2.31 -6.01
CA SER A 91 -8.52 -2.11 -6.82
C SER A 91 -8.23 -2.50 -8.27
N PHE A 92 -8.90 -3.53 -8.77
CA PHE A 92 -8.70 -4.04 -10.12
C PHE A 92 -9.99 -3.96 -10.94
N LEU A 93 -9.86 -3.61 -12.22
CA LEU A 93 -10.96 -3.66 -13.17
C LEU A 93 -11.50 -5.09 -13.30
N ARG A 94 -12.81 -5.22 -13.29
CA ARG A 94 -13.50 -6.51 -13.42
C ARG A 94 -13.13 -7.25 -14.71
N SER A 95 -12.85 -6.52 -15.78
CA SER A 95 -12.46 -7.09 -17.07
C SER A 95 -11.09 -7.79 -17.07
N ILE A 96 -10.22 -7.43 -16.12
CA ILE A 96 -8.85 -7.97 -16.01
C ILE A 96 -8.66 -8.86 -14.79
N TYR A 97 -9.59 -8.89 -13.86
CA TYR A 97 -9.47 -9.60 -12.60
C TYR A 97 -10.42 -10.79 -12.53
N GLU A 98 -9.90 -11.98 -12.25
CA GLU A 98 -10.68 -13.20 -12.10
C GLU A 98 -11.35 -13.34 -10.73
N GLY A 99 -10.93 -12.53 -9.75
CA GLY A 99 -11.54 -12.47 -8.43
C GLY A 99 -12.83 -11.65 -8.42
N LYS A 100 -13.53 -11.73 -7.30
CA LYS A 100 -14.77 -10.97 -7.07
C LYS A 100 -14.43 -9.62 -6.42
N SER A 101 -14.31 -8.58 -7.23
CA SER A 101 -14.10 -7.22 -6.74
C SER A 101 -14.65 -6.23 -7.77
N PHE A 102 -15.00 -5.03 -7.29
CA PHE A 102 -15.33 -3.90 -8.15
C PHE A 102 -14.18 -2.92 -8.16
N TYR A 103 -13.91 -2.34 -9.33
CA TYR A 103 -12.95 -1.27 -9.44
C TYR A 103 -13.48 -0.01 -8.75
N GLN A 104 -12.81 0.43 -7.69
CA GLN A 104 -13.19 1.60 -6.90
C GLN A 104 -11.94 2.29 -6.35
N LEU A 105 -11.06 2.75 -7.25
CA LEU A 105 -9.76 3.29 -6.87
C LEU A 105 -9.88 4.42 -5.84
N LYS A 106 -10.72 5.42 -6.12
CA LYS A 106 -10.95 6.54 -5.20
C LYS A 106 -11.46 6.09 -3.83
N ASN A 107 -12.47 5.21 -3.81
CA ASN A 107 -13.06 4.74 -2.55
C ASN A 107 -12.09 3.89 -1.74
N LYS A 108 -11.26 3.09 -2.40
CA LYS A 108 -10.22 2.29 -1.74
C LYS A 108 -9.14 3.18 -1.13
N CYS A 109 -8.74 4.24 -1.81
CA CYS A 109 -7.82 5.24 -1.26
C CYS A 109 -8.41 5.93 -0.03
N LEU A 110 -9.69 6.33 -0.09
CA LEU A 110 -10.38 6.93 1.07
C LEU A 110 -10.49 5.96 2.24
N GLN A 111 -10.76 4.69 1.98
CA GLN A 111 -10.75 3.66 3.03
C GLN A 111 -9.38 3.55 3.69
N GLY A 112 -8.30 3.56 2.89
CA GLY A 112 -6.94 3.54 3.40
C GLY A 112 -6.64 4.76 4.30
N ILE A 113 -7.04 5.95 3.88
CA ILE A 113 -6.90 7.18 4.67
C ILE A 113 -7.62 7.05 6.02
N LYS A 114 -8.88 6.58 6.01
CA LYS A 114 -9.67 6.41 7.23
C LYS A 114 -9.09 5.35 8.17
N GLN A 115 -8.58 4.26 7.62
CA GLN A 115 -7.91 3.22 8.41
C GLN A 115 -6.63 3.75 9.04
N LEU A 116 -5.81 4.46 8.26
CA LEU A 116 -4.59 5.07 8.78
C LEU A 116 -4.88 6.09 9.88
N ASP A 117 -5.95 6.87 9.75
CA ASP A 117 -6.41 7.80 10.79
C ASP A 117 -6.77 7.07 12.09
N ARG A 118 -7.50 5.96 12.01
CA ARG A 118 -7.84 5.14 13.18
C ARG A 118 -6.58 4.57 13.85
N TYR A 119 -5.66 4.01 13.09
CA TYR A 119 -4.40 3.47 13.62
C TYR A 119 -3.56 4.55 14.29
N ALA A 120 -3.46 5.71 13.68
CA ALA A 120 -2.71 6.84 14.24
C ALA A 120 -3.26 7.26 15.61
N LYS A 121 -4.58 7.36 15.74
CA LYS A 121 -5.24 7.67 17.01
C LYS A 121 -4.92 6.64 18.08
N HIS A 122 -5.06 5.36 17.76
CA HIS A 122 -4.81 4.27 18.71
C HIS A 122 -3.35 4.20 19.14
N LEU A 123 -2.43 4.35 18.21
CA LEU A 123 -0.99 4.39 18.52
C LEU A 123 -0.65 5.54 19.45
N GLN A 124 -1.26 6.71 19.25
CA GLN A 124 -1.10 7.86 20.13
C GLN A 124 -1.66 7.60 21.52
N GLU A 125 -2.84 6.98 21.63
CA GLU A 125 -3.44 6.60 22.91
C GLU A 125 -2.59 5.61 23.71
N GLU A 126 -1.87 4.72 23.01
CA GLU A 126 -0.94 3.76 23.61
C GLU A 126 0.47 4.33 23.84
N ASN A 127 0.70 5.61 23.60
CA ASN A 127 2.01 6.26 23.66
C ASN A 127 3.07 5.58 22.78
N ARG A 128 2.66 5.02 21.65
CA ARG A 128 3.56 4.44 20.66
C ARG A 128 3.94 5.49 19.63
N LEU A 129 5.24 5.73 19.50
CA LEU A 129 5.75 6.68 18.51
C LEU A 129 5.83 6.00 17.15
N VAL A 130 5.14 6.60 16.17
CA VAL A 130 5.29 6.26 14.76
C VAL A 130 5.49 7.58 14.03
N GLU A 131 6.50 7.66 13.18
CA GLU A 131 6.86 8.89 12.48
C GLU A 131 6.27 8.95 11.07
N TYR A 132 6.06 7.78 10.44
CA TYR A 132 5.66 7.70 9.04
C TYR A 132 4.48 6.77 8.84
N GLY A 133 3.47 7.25 8.12
CA GLY A 133 2.33 6.45 7.68
C GLY A 133 2.17 6.54 6.16
N PHE A 134 2.06 5.38 5.52
CA PHE A 134 1.87 5.26 4.08
C PHE A 134 0.64 4.43 3.76
N ILE A 135 0.03 4.73 2.63
CA ILE A 135 -0.94 3.84 1.99
C ILE A 135 -0.29 3.34 0.70
N TYR A 136 -0.27 2.03 0.51
CA TYR A 136 0.26 1.41 -0.70
C TYR A 136 -0.89 0.83 -1.51
N MET A 137 -1.15 1.42 -2.68
CA MET A 137 -2.29 1.10 -3.53
C MET A 137 -1.85 0.35 -4.78
N PHE A 138 -2.20 -0.94 -4.84
CA PHE A 138 -2.10 -1.73 -6.04
C PHE A 138 -3.36 -1.56 -6.88
N PHE A 139 -3.22 -1.24 -8.15
CA PHE A 139 -4.36 -1.13 -9.05
C PHE A 139 -4.00 -1.56 -10.47
N HIS A 140 -4.98 -1.74 -11.32
CA HIS A 140 -4.75 -2.02 -12.73
C HIS A 140 -5.66 -1.14 -13.57
N ASN A 141 -5.06 -0.22 -14.31
CA ASN A 141 -5.76 0.57 -15.32
C ASN A 141 -4.78 1.00 -16.43
N ALA A 142 -4.98 0.47 -17.63
CA ALA A 142 -4.07 0.68 -18.76
C ALA A 142 -4.22 2.08 -19.41
N ASN A 143 -5.36 2.77 -19.25
CA ASN A 143 -5.74 3.93 -20.06
C ASN A 143 -6.01 5.18 -19.22
N ASN A 144 -5.33 5.35 -18.06
CA ASN A 144 -5.95 6.24 -17.10
C ASN A 144 -5.04 7.16 -16.30
N GLU A 145 -4.22 7.92 -17.00
CA GLU A 145 -3.48 9.03 -16.38
C GLU A 145 -4.42 10.07 -15.77
N GLN A 146 -5.54 10.36 -16.46
CA GLN A 146 -6.51 11.36 -15.99
C GLN A 146 -7.23 10.90 -14.72
N GLU A 147 -7.65 9.62 -14.64
CA GLU A 147 -8.28 9.10 -13.42
C GLU A 147 -7.33 9.16 -12.23
N LEU A 148 -6.07 8.82 -12.43
CA LEU A 148 -5.08 8.89 -11.36
C LEU A 148 -4.91 10.31 -10.84
N LEU A 149 -4.82 11.29 -11.75
CA LEU A 149 -4.76 12.71 -11.40
C LEU A 149 -6.02 13.15 -10.64
N ASP A 150 -7.19 12.72 -11.08
CA ASP A 150 -8.46 13.05 -10.42
C ASP A 150 -8.55 12.43 -9.02
N VAL A 151 -8.09 11.19 -8.86
CA VAL A 151 -8.01 10.51 -7.55
C VAL A 151 -7.03 11.24 -6.62
N GLU A 152 -5.84 11.56 -7.11
CA GLU A 152 -4.84 12.30 -6.33
C GLU A 152 -5.37 13.66 -5.87
N THR A 153 -6.02 14.40 -6.77
CA THR A 153 -6.65 15.69 -6.45
C THR A 153 -7.74 15.53 -5.40
N HIS A 154 -8.59 14.53 -5.56
CA HIS A 154 -9.67 14.27 -4.61
C HIS A 154 -9.13 13.92 -3.22
N ILE A 155 -8.12 13.07 -3.14
CA ILE A 155 -7.47 12.70 -1.87
C ILE A 155 -6.79 13.91 -1.23
N HIS A 156 -6.07 14.70 -2.01
CA HIS A 156 -5.43 15.92 -1.54
C HIS A 156 -6.46 16.88 -0.91
N ASN A 157 -7.57 17.11 -1.58
CA ASN A 157 -8.65 17.97 -1.07
C ASN A 157 -9.30 17.38 0.18
N TYR A 158 -9.51 16.07 0.22
CA TYR A 158 -10.07 15.38 1.39
C TYR A 158 -9.16 15.51 2.61
N VAL A 159 -7.86 15.25 2.44
CA VAL A 159 -6.87 15.36 3.52
C VAL A 159 -6.74 16.82 4.00
N ASN A 160 -6.73 17.78 3.08
CA ASN A 160 -6.62 19.20 3.43
C ASN A 160 -7.90 19.79 4.04
N GLY A 161 -9.03 19.10 3.97
CA GLY A 161 -10.30 19.50 4.57
C GLY A 161 -10.31 19.51 6.11
N LYS A 162 -9.23 19.09 6.76
CA LYS A 162 -9.07 19.03 8.23
C LYS A 162 -10.16 18.23 8.96
N THR A 163 -10.62 17.15 8.34
CA THR A 163 -11.61 16.23 8.94
C THR A 163 -11.00 15.08 9.70
N LEU A 164 -9.65 14.94 9.64
CA LEU A 164 -8.88 13.85 10.23
C LEU A 164 -8.22 14.29 11.54
N SER A 165 -7.73 13.33 12.33
CA SER A 165 -7.08 13.61 13.60
C SER A 165 -5.72 14.26 13.46
N ASP A 166 -5.26 14.97 14.49
CA ASP A 166 -3.90 15.48 14.57
C ASP A 166 -2.86 14.36 14.51
N ALA A 167 -3.18 13.21 15.10
CA ALA A 167 -2.34 12.01 15.04
C ALA A 167 -2.09 11.56 13.59
N PHE A 168 -3.13 11.56 12.75
CA PHE A 168 -3.00 11.27 11.33
C PHE A 168 -2.05 12.25 10.64
N TYR A 169 -2.29 13.55 10.80
CA TYR A 169 -1.47 14.57 10.14
C TYR A 169 -0.01 14.57 10.57
N SER A 170 0.28 14.08 11.78
CA SER A 170 1.66 13.99 12.27
C SER A 170 2.47 12.89 11.59
N ILE A 171 1.83 11.86 11.04
CA ILE A 171 2.52 10.70 10.44
C ILE A 171 2.31 10.55 8.93
N TYR A 172 1.18 10.99 8.40
CA TYR A 172 0.82 10.75 7.00
C TYR A 172 1.83 11.34 6.03
N GLN A 173 2.32 10.51 5.11
CA GLN A 173 3.26 10.92 4.08
C GLN A 173 2.59 11.03 2.72
N LYS A 174 2.10 9.94 2.18
CA LYS A 174 1.44 9.89 0.87
C LYS A 174 0.81 8.52 0.60
N ILE A 175 0.08 8.43 -0.51
CA ILE A 175 -0.31 7.18 -1.14
C ILE A 175 0.72 6.85 -2.22
N ILE A 176 1.24 5.63 -2.19
CA ILE A 176 2.10 5.08 -3.24
C ILE A 176 1.22 4.26 -4.18
N PHE A 177 1.27 4.57 -5.47
CA PHE A 177 0.49 3.86 -6.50
C PHE A 177 1.37 2.90 -7.27
N ASN A 178 0.93 1.65 -7.39
CA ASN A 178 1.58 0.63 -8.21
C ASN A 178 0.57 0.06 -9.20
N ASN A 179 0.72 0.42 -10.47
CA ASN A 179 -0.18 0.03 -11.55
C ASN A 179 0.27 -1.29 -12.19
N LEU A 180 -0.45 -2.37 -11.96
CA LEU A 180 -0.15 -3.68 -12.53
C LEU A 180 -0.28 -3.72 -14.06
N ALA A 181 -0.95 -2.75 -14.67
CA ALA A 181 -0.98 -2.61 -16.12
C ALA A 181 0.41 -2.35 -16.73
N LEU A 182 1.35 -1.85 -15.93
CA LEU A 182 2.73 -1.60 -16.36
C LEU A 182 3.65 -2.81 -16.14
N TRP A 183 3.18 -3.84 -15.44
CA TRP A 183 3.95 -5.06 -15.21
C TRP A 183 4.00 -5.86 -16.51
N LYS A 184 5.20 -6.29 -16.89
CA LYS A 184 5.42 -6.94 -18.19
C LYS A 184 5.81 -8.39 -18.00
N SER A 185 5.16 -9.27 -18.79
CA SER A 185 5.72 -10.60 -19.02
C SER A 185 6.89 -10.48 -19.97
N LYS A 186 7.96 -11.21 -19.71
CA LYS A 186 8.95 -11.48 -20.74
C LYS A 186 8.33 -12.49 -21.72
N LEU A 187 8.12 -12.07 -22.93
CA LEU A 187 7.82 -12.97 -24.04
C LEU A 187 9.06 -13.74 -24.46
#